data_f6cfebbc8ae5a793afa34f462773fd1f
#
_entry.id   f6cfebbc8ae5a793afa34f462773fd1f
#
_cell.length_a   1.000
_cell.length_b   1.000
_cell.length_c   1.000
_cell.angle_alpha   90.00
_cell.angle_beta   90.00
_cell.angle_gamma   90.00
#
_symmetry.space_group_name_H-M   'P 1'
#
loop_
_entity.id
_entity.type
_entity.pdbx_description
1 polymer ?
#
loop_
_entity_poly.entity_id
_entity_poly.type
_entity_poly.pdbx_seq_one_letter_code
_entity_poly.pdbx_strand_id
1 'polypeptide(L)'
;MLLIVCGLATSANSQELEPRRWSHLPTGANFGGGGYAHTSADIAFDPVLLLDDVNLEMETFPLKYLRSFELLGKSARFDVWQSYQHARWKGTLDGVPASTSRSGWSDMSLRLAVNVIGAPPLKGEAFTQYRAATPVETIVGLALVVQVPTGHYINDKLLNLGSNRYTFRPQVGMVHNRNKWSFESTFSTWVYTDNDDFFSGNYLEQDPFYTLEGYVNYTFRPGLWAGTGLGYGIGSTTTLNGIDKNDERENLGWEASLGYPLSKRVGIKLAYIGIRTQVPVGADSDNLAAAMSILW
;
A
#
# COMPACT_ATOMS: atom_id res chain seq x y z
N MET A 1 7.22 8.13 22.43
CA MET A 1 5.85 7.84 21.97
C MET A 1 5.88 7.71 20.46
N LEU A 2 5.67 6.52 19.97
CA LEU A 2 5.71 6.22 18.54
C LEU A 2 4.27 6.31 18.02
N LEU A 3 3.97 7.32 17.22
CA LEU A 3 2.73 7.37 16.45
C LEU A 3 3.00 6.68 15.11
N ILE A 4 2.52 5.45 14.97
CA ILE A 4 2.41 4.79 13.69
C ILE A 4 1.06 5.17 13.13
N VAL A 5 1.11 5.99 12.11
CA VAL A 5 -0.08 6.34 11.36
C VAL A 5 -0.25 5.27 10.28
N CYS A 6 -1.43 4.65 10.25
CA CYS A 6 -1.79 3.67 9.23
C CYS A 6 -1.54 4.21 7.83
N GLY A 7 -0.80 3.48 7.02
CA GLY A 7 -0.67 3.75 5.60
C GLY A 7 -2.02 3.63 4.91
N LEU A 8 -2.28 4.52 3.99
CA LEU A 8 -3.47 4.49 3.16
C LEU A 8 -3.18 3.58 1.97
N ALA A 9 -3.81 2.42 1.93
CA ALA A 9 -3.74 1.54 0.77
C ALA A 9 -4.78 2.01 -0.26
N THR A 10 -4.30 2.42 -1.42
CA THR A 10 -5.16 2.65 -2.60
C THR A 10 -5.06 1.42 -3.49
N SER A 11 -6.19 0.75 -3.71
CA SER A 11 -6.26 -0.51 -4.46
C SER A 11 -6.45 -0.27 -5.95
N ALA A 12 -5.72 0.63 -6.58
CA ALA A 12 -5.65 0.66 -8.03
C ALA A 12 -4.23 0.25 -8.41
N ASN A 13 -3.98 -1.04 -8.67
CA ASN A 13 -2.79 -1.63 -9.32
C ASN A 13 -1.47 -0.86 -9.21
N SER A 14 -1.27 -0.05 -8.17
CA SER A 14 -0.17 0.87 -7.98
C SER A 14 0.70 0.42 -6.81
N GLN A 15 1.95 0.68 -6.93
CA GLN A 15 2.97 0.51 -5.92
C GLN A 15 2.53 1.18 -4.59
N GLU A 16 2.37 0.39 -3.52
CA GLU A 16 1.96 0.89 -2.21
C GLU A 16 3.15 1.49 -1.46
N LEU A 17 3.32 2.81 -1.58
CA LEU A 17 4.37 3.53 -0.85
C LEU A 17 3.90 3.86 0.58
N GLU A 18 4.52 3.22 1.58
CA GLU A 18 4.19 3.40 3.00
C GLU A 18 5.47 3.49 3.84
N PRO A 19 5.91 4.70 4.27
CA PRO A 19 7.04 4.86 5.16
C PRO A 19 6.71 4.34 6.57
N ARG A 20 7.76 4.02 7.34
CA ARG A 20 7.71 3.56 8.73
C ARG A 20 7.03 2.21 8.93
N ARG A 21 6.96 1.41 7.86
CA ARG A 21 6.35 0.07 7.86
C ARG A 21 7.07 -0.93 8.78
N TRP A 22 8.37 -0.76 9.01
CA TRP A 22 9.21 -1.66 9.82
C TRP A 22 9.57 -1.11 11.20
N SER A 23 8.89 -0.06 11.63
CA SER A 23 9.16 0.58 12.92
C SER A 23 8.97 -0.37 14.09
N HIS A 24 9.88 -0.30 15.07
CA HIS A 24 9.76 -1.02 16.34
C HIS A 24 8.54 -0.54 17.11
N LEU A 25 7.64 -1.47 17.45
CA LEU A 25 6.42 -1.25 18.24
C LEU A 25 6.51 -1.92 19.60
N PRO A 26 5.91 -1.34 20.66
CA PRO A 26 5.73 -2.06 21.91
C PRO A 26 4.79 -3.24 21.69
N THR A 27 5.12 -4.41 22.25
CA THR A 27 4.24 -5.59 22.17
C THR A 27 2.96 -5.39 22.97
N GLY A 28 1.84 -5.90 22.44
CA GLY A 28 0.50 -5.77 23.03
C GLY A 28 -0.21 -4.47 22.70
N ALA A 29 0.39 -3.59 21.88
CA ALA A 29 -0.28 -2.37 21.44
C ALA A 29 -1.27 -2.65 20.32
N ASN A 30 -2.39 -1.94 20.35
CA ASN A 30 -3.40 -1.93 19.30
C ASN A 30 -3.45 -0.55 18.66
N PHE A 31 -3.56 -0.51 17.34
CA PHE A 31 -3.76 0.71 16.58
C PHE A 31 -4.98 0.52 15.69
N GLY A 32 -5.90 1.46 15.74
CA GLY A 32 -7.02 1.53 14.82
C GLY A 32 -7.04 2.87 14.15
N GLY A 33 -7.48 2.93 12.91
CA GLY A 33 -7.55 4.19 12.22
C GLY A 33 -8.35 4.13 10.94
N GLY A 34 -8.63 5.31 10.43
CA GLY A 34 -9.28 5.51 9.14
C GLY A 34 -8.81 6.82 8.51
N GLY A 35 -9.24 7.04 7.29
CA GLY A 35 -8.80 8.21 6.57
C GLY A 35 -9.65 8.52 5.35
N TYR A 36 -9.14 9.44 4.57
CA TYR A 36 -9.65 9.82 3.26
C TYR A 36 -8.46 9.99 2.32
N ALA A 37 -8.61 9.49 1.09
CA ALA A 37 -7.71 9.78 0.00
C ALA A 37 -8.48 10.14 -1.26
N HIS A 38 -7.93 11.09 -2.01
CA HIS A 38 -8.37 11.45 -3.34
C HIS A 38 -7.28 11.09 -4.34
N THR A 39 -7.64 10.29 -5.34
CA THR A 39 -6.75 9.85 -6.41
C THR A 39 -7.27 10.41 -7.73
N SER A 40 -6.40 11.09 -8.47
CA SER A 40 -6.59 11.39 -9.88
C SER A 40 -5.58 10.60 -10.69
N ALA A 41 -6.01 9.96 -11.78
CA ALA A 41 -5.11 9.19 -12.61
C ALA A 41 -5.49 9.26 -14.10
N ASP A 42 -4.46 9.32 -14.94
CA ASP A 42 -4.55 9.13 -16.38
C ASP A 42 -4.14 7.69 -16.70
N ILE A 43 -5.04 6.93 -17.34
CA ILE A 43 -4.85 5.50 -17.60
C ILE A 43 -4.71 5.27 -19.10
N ALA A 44 -3.57 4.72 -19.51
CA ALA A 44 -3.34 4.23 -20.86
C ALA A 44 -3.62 2.72 -20.91
N PHE A 45 -4.65 2.33 -21.64
CA PHE A 45 -4.99 0.93 -21.89
C PHE A 45 -4.32 0.39 -23.15
N ASP A 46 -4.32 -0.95 -23.31
CA ASP A 46 -3.97 -1.60 -24.56
C ASP A 46 -4.85 -1.03 -25.69
N PRO A 47 -4.27 -0.54 -26.80
CA PRO A 47 -5.01 0.02 -27.94
C PRO A 47 -6.09 -0.91 -28.52
N VAL A 48 -5.96 -2.23 -28.34
CA VAL A 48 -6.97 -3.22 -28.76
C VAL A 48 -8.31 -3.01 -28.06
N LEU A 49 -8.33 -2.39 -26.87
CA LEU A 49 -9.56 -2.13 -26.12
C LEU A 49 -10.33 -0.90 -26.65
N LEU A 50 -9.77 -0.13 -27.57
CA LEU A 50 -10.36 1.10 -28.12
C LEU A 50 -10.80 2.09 -27.04
N LEU A 51 -10.06 2.10 -25.92
CA LEU A 51 -10.24 3.00 -24.78
C LEU A 51 -9.12 4.03 -24.79
N ASP A 52 -9.47 5.28 -25.04
CA ASP A 52 -8.53 6.41 -25.11
C ASP A 52 -8.87 7.47 -24.06
N ASP A 53 -7.87 8.25 -23.65
CA ASP A 53 -7.98 9.39 -22.74
C ASP A 53 -8.75 9.07 -21.45
N VAL A 54 -8.48 7.89 -20.86
CA VAL A 54 -9.20 7.44 -19.67
C VAL A 54 -8.66 8.11 -18.43
N ASN A 55 -9.49 8.94 -17.83
CA ASN A 55 -9.22 9.60 -16.56
C ASN A 55 -10.00 8.92 -15.44
N LEU A 56 -9.35 8.67 -14.31
CA LEU A 56 -9.93 8.16 -13.07
C LEU A 56 -9.92 9.25 -12.01
N GLU A 57 -11.07 9.48 -11.41
CA GLU A 57 -11.23 10.19 -10.14
C GLU A 57 -11.75 9.22 -9.10
N MET A 58 -11.03 9.05 -7.98
CA MET A 58 -11.40 8.08 -6.96
C MET A 58 -11.28 8.66 -5.55
N GLU A 59 -12.35 8.53 -4.79
CA GLU A 59 -12.39 8.79 -3.36
C GLU A 59 -12.27 7.47 -2.61
N THR A 60 -11.37 7.42 -1.63
CA THR A 60 -11.07 6.22 -0.86
C THR A 60 -11.19 6.51 0.63
N PHE A 61 -11.93 5.67 1.35
CA PHE A 61 -12.14 5.71 2.80
C PHE A 61 -11.55 4.44 3.43
N PRO A 62 -10.24 4.41 3.75
CA PRO A 62 -9.61 3.24 4.34
C PRO A 62 -9.95 3.11 5.82
N LEU A 63 -10.11 1.85 6.25
CA LEU A 63 -10.13 1.43 7.64
C LEU A 63 -8.97 0.47 7.87
N LYS A 64 -8.22 0.64 8.96
CA LYS A 64 -7.09 -0.21 9.31
C LYS A 64 -7.05 -0.50 10.79
N TYR A 65 -6.74 -1.76 11.10
CA TYR A 65 -6.41 -2.21 12.45
C TYR A 65 -5.05 -2.89 12.43
N LEU A 66 -4.25 -2.66 13.47
CA LEU A 66 -2.94 -3.26 13.68
C LEU A 66 -2.81 -3.70 15.15
N ARG A 67 -2.28 -4.89 15.36
CA ARG A 67 -1.87 -5.40 16.67
C ARG A 67 -0.43 -5.84 16.64
N SER A 68 0.37 -5.36 17.59
CA SER A 68 1.72 -5.84 17.85
C SER A 68 1.71 -6.93 18.90
N PHE A 69 2.58 -7.94 18.76
CA PHE A 69 2.68 -9.06 19.69
C PHE A 69 4.08 -9.68 19.62
N GLU A 70 4.32 -10.67 20.46
CA GLU A 70 5.52 -11.49 20.41
C GLU A 70 5.21 -12.80 19.66
N LEU A 71 6.09 -13.18 18.76
CA LEU A 71 6.03 -14.43 18.02
C LEU A 71 7.41 -15.08 18.03
N LEU A 72 7.55 -16.28 18.63
CA LEU A 72 8.81 -17.03 18.71
C LEU A 72 10.00 -16.19 19.23
N GLY A 73 9.78 -15.36 20.26
CA GLY A 73 10.81 -14.48 20.83
C GLY A 73 11.18 -13.26 19.98
N LYS A 74 10.39 -12.96 18.96
CA LYS A 74 10.56 -11.80 18.07
C LYS A 74 9.37 -10.85 18.17
N SER A 75 9.60 -9.56 17.94
CA SER A 75 8.49 -8.63 17.77
C SER A 75 7.80 -8.87 16.44
N ALA A 76 6.49 -8.97 16.49
CA ALA A 76 5.64 -9.22 15.34
C ALA A 76 4.45 -8.26 15.34
N ARG A 77 3.83 -8.09 14.19
CA ARG A 77 2.58 -7.38 14.05
C ARG A 77 1.67 -8.03 13.02
N PHE A 78 0.38 -7.92 13.29
CA PHE A 78 -0.67 -8.27 12.35
C PHE A 78 -1.46 -7.01 11.99
N ASP A 79 -1.61 -6.76 10.71
CA ASP A 79 -2.39 -5.65 10.18
C ASP A 79 -3.56 -6.22 9.36
N VAL A 80 -4.71 -5.56 9.43
CA VAL A 80 -5.84 -5.78 8.53
C VAL A 80 -6.36 -4.43 8.06
N TRP A 81 -6.64 -4.31 6.75
CA TRP A 81 -7.25 -3.11 6.20
C TRP A 81 -8.16 -3.42 5.04
N GLN A 82 -9.14 -2.55 4.86
CA GLN A 82 -10.06 -2.55 3.73
C GLN A 82 -10.52 -1.12 3.49
N SER A 83 -10.82 -0.78 2.24
CA SER A 83 -11.26 0.56 1.87
C SER A 83 -12.62 0.53 1.21
N TYR A 84 -13.48 1.48 1.56
CA TYR A 84 -14.64 1.79 0.75
C TYR A 84 -14.23 2.83 -0.28
N GLN A 85 -14.60 2.61 -1.56
CA GLN A 85 -14.16 3.43 -2.67
C GLN A 85 -15.35 3.90 -3.50
N HIS A 86 -15.22 5.13 -4.03
CA HIS A 86 -16.07 5.66 -5.07
C HIS A 86 -15.18 6.11 -6.23
N ALA A 87 -15.23 5.37 -7.32
CA ALA A 87 -14.41 5.60 -8.50
C ALA A 87 -15.29 6.00 -9.70
N ARG A 88 -14.80 6.96 -10.47
CA ARG A 88 -15.41 7.43 -11.71
C ARG A 88 -14.37 7.47 -12.80
N TRP A 89 -14.65 6.77 -13.88
CA TRP A 89 -13.84 6.78 -15.10
C TRP A 89 -14.54 7.55 -16.19
N LYS A 90 -13.78 8.35 -16.94
CA LYS A 90 -14.22 9.07 -18.12
C LYS A 90 -13.17 8.89 -19.21
N GLY A 91 -13.59 8.77 -20.45
CA GLY A 91 -12.71 8.62 -21.59
C GLY A 91 -13.49 8.50 -22.89
N THR A 92 -12.89 7.96 -23.92
CA THR A 92 -13.55 7.62 -25.17
C THR A 92 -13.52 6.11 -25.39
N LEU A 93 -14.61 5.54 -25.85
CA LEU A 93 -14.73 4.16 -26.29
C LEU A 93 -15.08 4.14 -27.77
N ASP A 94 -14.18 3.62 -28.61
CA ASP A 94 -14.32 3.63 -30.07
C ASP A 94 -14.62 5.06 -30.62
N GLY A 95 -13.87 6.05 -30.13
CA GLY A 95 -14.01 7.46 -30.49
C GLY A 95 -15.26 8.17 -29.90
N VAL A 96 -16.09 7.50 -29.11
CA VAL A 96 -17.29 8.07 -28.51
C VAL A 96 -17.06 8.34 -27.01
N PRO A 97 -17.37 9.54 -26.49
CA PRO A 97 -17.25 9.83 -25.06
C PRO A 97 -18.06 8.85 -24.22
N ALA A 98 -17.40 8.25 -23.23
CA ALA A 98 -17.99 7.27 -22.32
C ALA A 98 -17.61 7.56 -20.87
N SER A 99 -18.46 7.19 -19.94
CA SER A 99 -18.15 7.26 -18.50
C SER A 99 -18.81 6.14 -17.74
N THR A 100 -18.16 5.71 -16.65
CA THR A 100 -18.73 4.74 -15.71
C THR A 100 -18.33 5.08 -14.30
N SER A 101 -19.06 4.59 -13.32
CA SER A 101 -18.69 4.73 -11.90
C SER A 101 -18.96 3.44 -11.14
N ARG A 102 -18.19 3.24 -10.05
CA ARG A 102 -18.35 2.13 -9.11
C ARG A 102 -18.22 2.65 -7.69
N SER A 103 -19.03 2.11 -6.79
CA SER A 103 -18.92 2.35 -5.36
C SER A 103 -18.99 1.03 -4.63
N GLY A 104 -18.13 0.81 -3.67
CA GLY A 104 -18.12 -0.44 -2.91
C GLY A 104 -16.82 -0.63 -2.13
N TRP A 105 -16.71 -1.79 -1.50
CA TRP A 105 -15.50 -2.19 -0.80
C TRP A 105 -14.44 -2.69 -1.79
N SER A 106 -13.18 -2.33 -1.53
CA SER A 106 -12.02 -2.96 -2.16
C SER A 106 -11.76 -4.34 -1.56
N ASP A 107 -10.83 -5.08 -2.13
CA ASP A 107 -10.35 -6.33 -1.53
C ASP A 107 -9.71 -6.05 -0.16
N MET A 108 -10.01 -6.94 0.81
CA MET A 108 -9.43 -6.88 2.14
C MET A 108 -7.98 -7.38 2.11
N SER A 109 -7.11 -6.72 2.84
CA SER A 109 -5.70 -7.09 2.96
C SER A 109 -5.34 -7.44 4.39
N LEU A 110 -4.58 -8.53 4.54
CA LEU A 110 -4.06 -9.05 5.80
C LEU A 110 -2.54 -9.07 5.72
N ARG A 111 -1.83 -8.57 6.73
CA ARG A 111 -0.37 -8.60 6.77
C ARG A 111 0.13 -9.15 8.10
N LEU A 112 0.98 -10.17 8.03
CA LEU A 112 1.79 -10.62 9.14
C LEU A 112 3.24 -10.20 8.90
N ALA A 113 3.84 -9.49 9.87
CA ALA A 113 5.24 -9.08 9.80
C ALA A 113 5.98 -9.46 11.08
N VAL A 114 7.24 -9.90 10.93
CA VAL A 114 8.11 -10.30 12.03
C VAL A 114 9.47 -9.61 11.86
N ASN A 115 9.96 -8.95 12.90
CA ASN A 115 11.31 -8.39 12.92
C ASN A 115 12.29 -9.50 13.32
N VAL A 116 13.09 -9.97 12.36
CA VAL A 116 14.03 -11.08 12.57
C VAL A 116 15.37 -10.62 13.16
N ILE A 117 15.76 -9.36 12.92
CA ILE A 117 16.94 -8.69 13.49
C ILE A 117 16.50 -7.38 14.12
N GLY A 118 17.07 -7.01 15.26
CA GLY A 118 16.71 -5.81 16.01
C GLY A 118 15.31 -5.87 16.60
N ALA A 119 14.82 -4.74 17.11
CA ALA A 119 13.46 -4.57 17.63
C ALA A 119 12.99 -5.70 18.56
N PRO A 120 13.62 -5.92 19.74
CA PRO A 120 13.23 -6.97 20.65
C PRO A 120 11.76 -6.82 21.10
N PRO A 121 11.06 -7.92 21.46
CA PRO A 121 9.66 -7.92 21.85
C PRO A 121 9.46 -7.35 23.27
N LEU A 122 9.46 -6.04 23.36
CA LEU A 122 9.37 -5.31 24.63
C LEU A 122 8.02 -4.59 24.77
N LYS A 123 7.59 -4.37 26.02
CA LYS A 123 6.36 -3.64 26.32
C LYS A 123 6.57 -2.63 27.46
N GLY A 124 5.65 -1.65 27.55
CA GLY A 124 5.61 -0.69 28.66
C GLY A 124 6.93 0.06 28.86
N GLU A 125 7.40 0.07 30.09
CA GLU A 125 8.61 0.80 30.50
C GLU A 125 9.88 0.24 29.85
N ALA A 126 10.02 -1.09 29.75
CA ALA A 126 11.16 -1.75 29.12
C ALA A 126 11.33 -1.31 27.65
N PHE A 127 10.23 -1.18 26.91
CA PHE A 127 10.26 -0.63 25.56
C PHE A 127 10.76 0.82 25.53
N THR A 128 10.27 1.65 26.46
CA THR A 128 10.66 3.07 26.52
C THR A 128 12.13 3.23 26.88
N GLN A 129 12.63 2.47 27.85
CA GLN A 129 14.04 2.45 28.25
C GLN A 129 14.94 1.97 27.09
N TYR A 130 14.57 0.88 26.44
CA TYR A 130 15.31 0.37 25.29
C TYR A 130 15.42 1.42 24.17
N ARG A 131 14.31 2.08 23.82
CA ARG A 131 14.32 3.11 22.77
C ARG A 131 15.18 4.33 23.14
N ALA A 132 15.22 4.68 24.41
CA ALA A 132 16.05 5.78 24.91
C ALA A 132 17.55 5.41 24.90
N ALA A 133 17.88 4.16 25.24
CA ALA A 133 19.25 3.66 25.32
C ALA A 133 19.83 3.26 23.95
N THR A 134 19.00 3.09 22.93
CA THR A 134 19.40 2.59 21.59
C THR A 134 19.11 3.63 20.51
N PRO A 135 19.92 4.70 20.44
CA PRO A 135 19.74 5.76 19.43
C PRO A 135 20.11 5.32 18.01
N VAL A 136 20.88 4.24 17.87
CA VAL A 136 21.26 3.64 16.59
C VAL A 136 20.82 2.17 16.61
N GLU A 137 19.98 1.79 15.66
CA GLU A 137 19.46 0.43 15.57
C GLU A 137 19.18 0.08 14.10
N THR A 138 19.58 -1.11 13.69
CA THR A 138 19.15 -1.70 12.42
C THR A 138 18.12 -2.79 12.70
N ILE A 139 16.99 -2.72 12.05
CA ILE A 139 15.92 -3.71 12.12
C ILE A 139 15.76 -4.32 10.74
N VAL A 140 15.69 -5.65 10.67
CA VAL A 140 15.33 -6.38 9.45
C VAL A 140 14.08 -7.18 9.73
N GLY A 141 13.11 -7.07 8.85
CA GLY A 141 11.83 -7.73 8.97
C GLY A 141 11.45 -8.51 7.72
N LEU A 142 10.65 -9.54 7.93
CA LEU A 142 9.98 -10.32 6.90
C LEU A 142 8.47 -10.12 7.06
N ALA A 143 7.74 -10.05 5.97
CA ALA A 143 6.29 -10.00 6.02
C ALA A 143 5.66 -10.75 4.84
N LEU A 144 4.42 -11.17 5.04
CA LEU A 144 3.53 -11.63 3.99
C LEU A 144 2.24 -10.79 4.06
N VAL A 145 1.88 -10.18 2.94
CA VAL A 145 0.55 -9.62 2.74
C VAL A 145 -0.27 -10.59 1.91
N VAL A 146 -1.51 -10.82 2.30
CA VAL A 146 -2.50 -11.57 1.52
C VAL A 146 -3.67 -10.64 1.26
N GLN A 147 -3.97 -10.39 0.00
CA GLN A 147 -5.18 -9.70 -0.43
C GLN A 147 -6.22 -10.75 -0.79
N VAL A 148 -7.39 -10.65 -0.16
CA VAL A 148 -8.50 -11.61 -0.28
C VAL A 148 -9.57 -11.00 -1.20
N PRO A 149 -10.12 -11.74 -2.18
CA PRO A 149 -11.09 -11.23 -3.16
C PRO A 149 -12.48 -11.01 -2.52
N THR A 150 -12.58 -10.03 -1.64
CA THR A 150 -13.80 -9.64 -0.93
C THR A 150 -14.39 -8.33 -1.45
N GLY A 151 -13.72 -7.72 -2.41
CA GLY A 151 -14.12 -6.44 -2.99
C GLY A 151 -15.30 -6.54 -3.95
N HIS A 152 -15.84 -5.38 -4.27
CA HIS A 152 -16.94 -5.30 -5.23
C HIS A 152 -16.44 -5.62 -6.64
N TYR A 153 -16.89 -6.75 -7.18
CA TYR A 153 -16.53 -7.24 -8.50
C TYR A 153 -17.77 -7.55 -9.33
N ILE A 154 -17.77 -7.13 -10.58
CA ILE A 154 -18.82 -7.37 -11.56
C ILE A 154 -18.14 -8.02 -12.77
N ASN A 155 -18.39 -9.29 -12.99
CA ASN A 155 -17.64 -10.12 -13.95
C ASN A 155 -17.80 -9.73 -15.43
N ASP A 156 -18.91 -9.07 -15.78
CA ASP A 156 -19.15 -8.55 -17.14
C ASP A 156 -18.57 -7.13 -17.36
N LYS A 157 -17.84 -6.58 -16.38
CA LYS A 157 -17.23 -5.25 -16.45
C LYS A 157 -15.70 -5.32 -16.38
N LEU A 158 -15.05 -4.52 -17.22
CA LEU A 158 -13.59 -4.41 -17.23
C LEU A 158 -13.06 -3.66 -15.98
N LEU A 159 -13.76 -2.60 -15.56
CA LEU A 159 -13.34 -1.71 -14.47
C LEU A 159 -14.06 -2.11 -13.18
N ASN A 160 -13.30 -2.57 -12.20
CA ASN A 160 -13.78 -3.09 -10.93
C ASN A 160 -13.00 -2.52 -9.74
N LEU A 161 -13.55 -2.62 -8.52
CA LEU A 161 -12.91 -2.24 -7.26
C LEU A 161 -12.24 -3.44 -6.57
N GLY A 162 -12.75 -4.65 -6.79
CA GLY A 162 -12.13 -5.91 -6.40
C GLY A 162 -11.45 -6.58 -7.58
N SER A 163 -10.53 -7.50 -7.31
CA SER A 163 -9.72 -8.20 -8.32
C SER A 163 -10.21 -9.60 -8.67
N ASN A 164 -11.16 -10.14 -7.89
CA ASN A 164 -11.68 -11.52 -8.01
C ASN A 164 -10.60 -12.61 -7.98
N ARG A 165 -9.48 -12.34 -7.30
CA ARG A 165 -8.37 -13.29 -7.13
C ARG A 165 -7.58 -12.97 -5.87
N TYR A 166 -6.84 -13.96 -5.38
CA TYR A 166 -5.88 -13.72 -4.31
C TYR A 166 -4.61 -13.05 -4.85
N THR A 167 -4.03 -12.19 -4.02
CA THR A 167 -2.69 -11.65 -4.26
C THR A 167 -1.85 -11.89 -3.01
N PHE A 168 -0.68 -12.48 -3.20
CA PHE A 168 0.31 -12.71 -2.15
C PHE A 168 1.48 -11.75 -2.36
N ARG A 169 1.88 -11.05 -1.29
CA ARG A 169 3.03 -10.13 -1.36
C ARG A 169 4.03 -10.43 -0.25
N PRO A 170 4.97 -11.36 -0.44
CA PRO A 170 6.13 -11.48 0.42
C PRO A 170 6.98 -10.20 0.36
N GLN A 171 7.53 -9.81 1.52
CA GLN A 171 8.30 -8.59 1.70
C GLN A 171 9.52 -8.86 2.57
N VAL A 172 10.64 -8.25 2.19
CA VAL A 172 11.83 -8.11 3.04
C VAL A 172 12.07 -6.63 3.22
N GLY A 173 12.21 -6.18 4.45
CA GLY A 173 12.45 -4.78 4.74
C GLY A 173 13.53 -4.57 5.78
N MET A 174 14.18 -3.44 5.66
CA MET A 174 15.20 -2.97 6.59
C MET A 174 14.91 -1.53 6.99
N VAL A 175 15.11 -1.21 8.25
CA VAL A 175 15.17 0.17 8.73
C VAL A 175 16.42 0.37 9.56
N HIS A 176 17.19 1.40 9.23
CA HIS A 176 18.33 1.87 10.02
C HIS A 176 17.97 3.19 10.70
N ASN A 177 17.77 3.15 12.00
CA ASN A 177 17.53 4.34 12.82
C ASN A 177 18.87 4.90 13.30
N ARG A 178 19.04 6.22 13.15
CA ARG A 178 20.19 6.95 13.68
C ARG A 178 19.72 8.26 14.30
N ASN A 179 19.58 8.27 15.61
CA ASN A 179 19.03 9.40 16.37
C ASN A 179 17.61 9.78 15.88
N LYS A 180 17.49 10.91 15.21
CA LYS A 180 16.23 11.43 14.67
C LYS A 180 15.93 10.97 13.24
N TRP A 181 16.91 10.37 12.57
CA TRP A 181 16.79 9.89 11.20
C TRP A 181 16.39 8.42 11.16
N SER A 182 15.60 8.05 10.17
CA SER A 182 15.24 6.68 9.84
C SER A 182 15.38 6.51 8.32
N PHE A 183 16.19 5.52 7.92
CA PHE A 183 16.38 5.13 6.52
C PHE A 183 15.77 3.75 6.35
N GLU A 184 14.82 3.62 5.45
CA GLU A 184 14.09 2.38 5.24
C GLU A 184 14.24 1.92 3.79
N SER A 185 14.29 0.60 3.59
CA SER A 185 14.12 -0.02 2.28
C SER A 185 13.22 -1.24 2.39
N THR A 186 12.45 -1.50 1.33
CA THR A 186 11.57 -2.67 1.24
C THR A 186 11.65 -3.24 -0.16
N PHE A 187 11.92 -4.52 -0.27
CA PHE A 187 11.71 -5.30 -1.49
C PHE A 187 10.43 -6.11 -1.34
N SER A 188 9.59 -6.11 -2.36
CA SER A 188 8.35 -6.89 -2.39
C SER A 188 8.17 -7.57 -3.74
N THR A 189 7.51 -8.73 -3.73
CA THR A 189 7.03 -9.39 -4.95
C THR A 189 5.53 -9.59 -4.83
N TRP A 190 4.77 -9.15 -5.81
CA TRP A 190 3.34 -9.40 -5.89
C TRP A 190 3.12 -10.62 -6.77
N VAL A 191 2.46 -11.64 -6.22
CA VAL A 191 2.15 -12.90 -6.90
C VAL A 191 0.63 -13.04 -6.92
N TYR A 192 0.07 -13.26 -8.07
CA TYR A 192 -1.36 -13.31 -8.30
C TYR A 192 -1.80 -14.76 -8.52
N THR A 193 -2.99 -15.12 -8.04
CA THR A 193 -3.71 -16.27 -8.60
C THR A 193 -4.43 -15.84 -9.87
N ASP A 194 -4.82 -16.81 -10.67
CA ASP A 194 -5.60 -16.53 -11.87
C ASP A 194 -6.99 -16.03 -11.52
N ASN A 195 -7.61 -15.31 -12.45
CA ASN A 195 -9.01 -14.92 -12.42
C ASN A 195 -9.74 -15.63 -13.57
N ASP A 196 -10.51 -16.64 -13.24
CA ASP A 196 -11.23 -17.51 -14.18
C ASP A 196 -12.60 -16.97 -14.63
N ASP A 197 -12.98 -15.81 -14.13
CA ASP A 197 -14.22 -15.10 -14.49
C ASP A 197 -13.95 -13.61 -14.75
N PHE A 198 -12.89 -13.32 -15.51
CA PHE A 198 -12.51 -11.97 -15.87
C PHE A 198 -13.30 -11.49 -17.07
N PHE A 199 -13.90 -10.30 -16.98
CA PHE A 199 -14.56 -9.57 -18.07
C PHE A 199 -15.29 -10.48 -19.06
N SER A 200 -16.52 -10.91 -18.70
CA SER A 200 -17.37 -11.79 -19.50
C SER A 200 -16.85 -13.24 -19.62
N GLY A 201 -16.24 -13.77 -18.58
CA GLY A 201 -15.85 -15.18 -18.47
C GLY A 201 -14.50 -15.51 -19.14
N ASN A 202 -13.66 -14.51 -19.35
CA ASN A 202 -12.29 -14.75 -19.80
C ASN A 202 -11.41 -15.24 -18.64
N TYR A 203 -10.33 -15.93 -18.99
CA TYR A 203 -9.31 -16.41 -18.07
C TYR A 203 -8.10 -15.46 -18.10
N LEU A 204 -7.79 -14.83 -16.94
CA LEU A 204 -6.70 -13.89 -16.80
C LEU A 204 -5.62 -14.45 -15.89
N GLU A 205 -4.42 -14.60 -16.43
CA GLU A 205 -3.18 -14.87 -15.72
C GLU A 205 -2.36 -13.56 -15.62
N GLN A 206 -1.51 -13.46 -14.62
CA GLN A 206 -0.64 -12.28 -14.46
C GLN A 206 0.69 -12.68 -13.82
N ASP A 207 1.77 -12.29 -14.47
CA ASP A 207 3.13 -12.47 -13.99
C ASP A 207 3.40 -11.69 -12.70
N PRO A 208 4.40 -12.10 -11.91
CA PRO A 208 4.77 -11.37 -10.71
C PRO A 208 5.19 -9.91 -10.99
N PHE A 209 4.85 -9.03 -10.06
CA PHE A 209 5.32 -7.64 -10.04
C PHE A 209 6.34 -7.43 -8.93
N TYR A 210 7.50 -6.90 -9.24
CA TYR A 210 8.59 -6.69 -8.31
C TYR A 210 8.70 -5.20 -7.96
N THR A 211 8.87 -4.88 -6.67
CA THR A 211 9.03 -3.49 -6.22
C THR A 211 10.21 -3.34 -5.28
N LEU A 212 10.94 -2.23 -5.44
CA LEU A 212 11.95 -1.76 -4.50
C LEU A 212 11.58 -0.35 -4.05
N GLU A 213 11.50 -0.15 -2.75
CA GLU A 213 11.11 1.12 -2.13
C GLU A 213 12.21 1.58 -1.16
N GLY A 214 12.42 2.88 -1.07
CA GLY A 214 13.35 3.49 -0.13
C GLY A 214 12.77 4.77 0.47
N TYR A 215 13.01 5.00 1.79
CA TYR A 215 12.47 6.15 2.50
C TYR A 215 13.51 6.79 3.41
N VAL A 216 13.42 8.09 3.55
CA VAL A 216 14.15 8.87 4.55
C VAL A 216 13.14 9.63 5.39
N ASN A 217 13.17 9.41 6.71
CA ASN A 217 12.28 10.07 7.65
C ASN A 217 13.07 10.80 8.72
N TYR A 218 12.60 11.98 9.11
CA TYR A 218 13.14 12.76 10.22
C TYR A 218 12.09 12.97 11.31
N THR A 219 12.41 12.61 12.55
CA THR A 219 11.56 12.79 13.72
C THR A 219 11.97 14.04 14.48
N PHE A 220 11.21 15.11 14.41
CA PHE A 220 11.45 16.35 15.12
C PHE A 220 11.31 16.18 16.63
N ARG A 221 10.20 15.54 17.03
CA ARG A 221 9.87 15.12 18.40
C ARG A 221 8.94 13.91 18.35
N PRO A 222 8.71 13.19 19.46
CA PRO A 222 7.81 12.03 19.47
C PRO A 222 6.45 12.35 18.82
N GLY A 223 6.12 11.61 17.76
CA GLY A 223 4.89 11.76 16.99
C GLY A 223 4.90 12.82 15.90
N LEU A 224 5.81 13.80 15.93
CA LEU A 224 5.99 14.78 14.84
C LEU A 224 7.17 14.38 13.98
N TRP A 225 6.90 14.03 12.74
CA TRP A 225 7.91 13.58 11.78
C TRP A 225 7.51 13.96 10.36
N ALA A 226 8.50 14.08 9.49
CA ALA A 226 8.32 14.19 8.05
C ALA A 226 9.19 13.17 7.35
N GLY A 227 8.76 12.73 6.18
CA GLY A 227 9.48 11.76 5.38
C GLY A 227 9.19 11.91 3.89
N THR A 228 10.09 11.35 3.10
CA THR A 228 9.95 11.19 1.66
C THR A 228 10.48 9.83 1.25
N GLY A 229 9.97 9.32 0.15
CA GLY A 229 10.37 8.04 -0.40
C GLY A 229 10.31 8.00 -1.91
N LEU A 230 11.01 7.03 -2.45
CA LEU A 230 10.99 6.65 -3.87
C LEU A 230 10.72 5.16 -3.96
N GLY A 231 10.08 4.75 -5.03
CA GLY A 231 9.84 3.36 -5.32
C GLY A 231 9.89 3.10 -6.82
N TYR A 232 10.38 1.92 -7.18
CA TYR A 232 10.41 1.44 -8.54
C TYR A 232 9.76 0.06 -8.60
N GLY A 233 8.97 -0.17 -9.62
CA GLY A 233 8.28 -1.44 -9.83
C GLY A 233 8.31 -1.87 -11.28
N ILE A 234 8.49 -3.20 -11.52
CA ILE A 234 8.57 -3.79 -12.85
C ILE A 234 7.96 -5.19 -12.87
N GLY A 235 7.41 -5.58 -14.03
CA GLY A 235 6.79 -6.89 -14.27
C GLY A 235 5.29 -6.81 -14.48
N SER A 236 4.57 -7.86 -14.10
CA SER A 236 3.08 -7.86 -14.12
C SER A 236 2.48 -7.96 -15.52
N THR A 237 3.17 -8.60 -16.48
CA THR A 237 2.61 -8.91 -17.80
C THR A 237 1.35 -9.76 -17.65
N THR A 238 0.32 -9.49 -18.43
CA THR A 238 -0.92 -10.26 -18.40
C THR A 238 -1.05 -11.20 -19.60
N THR A 239 -1.67 -12.36 -19.34
CA THR A 239 -2.07 -13.34 -20.36
C THR A 239 -3.58 -13.51 -20.30
N LEU A 240 -4.25 -13.28 -21.39
CA LEU A 240 -5.71 -13.41 -21.51
C LEU A 240 -6.06 -14.57 -22.44
N ASN A 241 -6.71 -15.61 -21.91
CA ASN A 241 -7.07 -16.85 -22.64
C ASN A 241 -5.85 -17.46 -23.37
N GLY A 242 -4.69 -17.48 -22.71
CA GLY A 242 -3.44 -18.00 -23.27
C GLY A 242 -2.73 -17.08 -24.27
N ILE A 243 -3.20 -15.83 -24.44
CA ILE A 243 -2.58 -14.83 -25.32
C ILE A 243 -1.89 -13.78 -24.47
N ASP A 244 -0.56 -13.70 -24.57
CA ASP A 244 0.26 -12.68 -23.91
C ASP A 244 -0.12 -11.27 -24.45
N LYS A 245 -0.31 -10.33 -23.53
CA LYS A 245 -0.72 -8.95 -23.87
C LYS A 245 0.46 -8.00 -24.07
N ASN A 246 1.69 -8.41 -23.76
CA ASN A 246 2.89 -7.56 -23.83
C ASN A 246 2.69 -6.22 -23.09
N ASP A 247 1.97 -6.25 -21.98
CA ASP A 247 1.58 -5.10 -21.17
C ASP A 247 2.40 -5.01 -19.87
N GLU A 248 3.68 -5.42 -19.94
CA GLU A 248 4.60 -5.31 -18.81
C GLU A 248 4.55 -3.90 -18.23
N ARG A 249 4.50 -3.81 -16.90
CA ARG A 249 4.43 -2.55 -16.17
C ARG A 249 5.79 -2.15 -15.67
N GLU A 250 6.09 -0.88 -15.83
CA GLU A 250 7.27 -0.24 -15.28
C GLU A 250 6.86 1.10 -14.66
N ASN A 251 6.99 1.23 -13.34
CA ASN A 251 6.48 2.37 -12.59
C ASN A 251 7.57 3.00 -11.73
N LEU A 252 7.65 4.33 -11.76
CA LEU A 252 8.39 5.13 -10.80
C LEU A 252 7.40 5.85 -9.88
N GLY A 253 7.56 5.67 -8.56
CA GLY A 253 6.73 6.33 -7.57
C GLY A 253 7.55 7.19 -6.61
N TRP A 254 6.94 8.23 -6.07
CA TRP A 254 7.50 9.03 -4.98
C TRP A 254 6.43 9.35 -3.94
N GLU A 255 6.88 9.61 -2.73
CA GLU A 255 6.01 9.91 -1.61
C GLU A 255 6.59 11.02 -0.75
N ALA A 256 5.73 11.88 -0.21
CA ALA A 256 6.05 12.81 0.85
C ALA A 256 4.96 12.73 1.93
N SER A 257 5.37 12.64 3.19
CA SER A 257 4.42 12.53 4.29
C SER A 257 4.83 13.31 5.54
N LEU A 258 3.80 13.67 6.30
CA LEU A 258 3.91 14.38 7.57
C LEU A 258 3.02 13.69 8.61
N GLY A 259 3.62 13.28 9.73
CA GLY A 259 2.89 12.80 10.89
C GLY A 259 2.84 13.85 11.99
N TYR A 260 1.67 14.08 12.56
CA TYR A 260 1.44 15.05 13.64
C TYR A 260 0.69 14.41 14.81
N PRO A 261 1.18 14.53 16.05
CA PRO A 261 0.51 14.03 17.24
C PRO A 261 -0.55 15.02 17.73
N LEU A 262 -1.82 14.63 17.71
CA LEU A 262 -2.90 15.38 18.35
C LEU A 262 -2.91 15.16 19.86
N SER A 263 -2.55 13.96 20.31
CA SER A 263 -2.43 13.61 21.72
C SER A 263 -1.39 12.50 21.92
N LYS A 264 -1.25 11.99 23.15
CA LYS A 264 -0.41 10.80 23.41
C LYS A 264 -0.91 9.53 22.73
N ARG A 265 -2.17 9.46 22.34
CA ARG A 265 -2.81 8.28 21.76
C ARG A 265 -3.35 8.50 20.34
N VAL A 266 -3.51 9.74 19.93
CA VAL A 266 -4.12 10.09 18.63
C VAL A 266 -3.10 10.81 17.77
N GLY A 267 -2.96 10.38 16.53
CA GLY A 267 -2.13 11.01 15.52
C GLY A 267 -2.83 11.14 14.19
N ILE A 268 -2.39 12.12 13.42
CA ILE A 268 -2.77 12.29 12.03
C ILE A 268 -1.56 12.13 11.13
N LYS A 269 -1.80 11.67 9.90
CA LYS A 269 -0.84 11.63 8.80
C LYS A 269 -1.44 12.33 7.60
N LEU A 270 -0.65 13.16 6.94
CA LEU A 270 -0.89 13.65 5.60
C LEU A 270 0.13 13.00 4.68
N ALA A 271 -0.27 12.64 3.48
CA ALA A 271 0.62 12.08 2.48
C ALA A 271 0.23 12.55 1.08
N TYR A 272 1.24 12.75 0.25
CA TYR A 272 1.11 12.85 -1.20
C TYR A 272 1.92 11.73 -1.82
N ILE A 273 1.33 11.03 -2.79
CA ILE A 273 1.98 9.94 -3.54
C ILE A 273 1.75 10.19 -5.02
N GLY A 274 2.83 10.29 -5.77
CA GLY A 274 2.82 10.35 -7.22
C GLY A 274 3.37 9.05 -7.81
N ILE A 275 2.74 8.54 -8.87
CA ILE A 275 3.23 7.38 -9.64
C ILE A 275 3.18 7.74 -11.11
N ARG A 276 4.25 7.39 -11.83
CA ARG A 276 4.34 7.56 -13.28
C ARG A 276 4.77 6.25 -13.91
N THR A 277 4.01 5.83 -14.90
CA THR A 277 4.38 4.70 -15.76
C THR A 277 5.53 5.10 -16.69
N GLN A 278 6.44 4.16 -16.93
CA GLN A 278 7.59 4.36 -17.81
C GLN A 278 7.40 3.66 -19.16
N VAL A 279 6.24 3.03 -19.37
CA VAL A 279 5.87 2.24 -20.53
C VAL A 279 4.53 2.75 -21.10
N PRO A 280 4.19 2.40 -22.36
CA PRO A 280 2.98 2.94 -22.99
C PRO A 280 1.65 2.55 -22.34
N VAL A 281 1.60 1.42 -21.63
CA VAL A 281 0.39 0.92 -20.95
C VAL A 281 0.57 1.02 -19.43
N GLY A 282 -0.37 1.66 -18.75
CA GLY A 282 -0.27 1.83 -17.30
C GLY A 282 -1.09 3.01 -16.79
N ALA A 283 -0.74 3.53 -15.64
CA ALA A 283 -1.45 4.67 -15.05
C ALA A 283 -0.48 5.67 -14.41
N ASP A 284 -0.62 6.91 -14.79
CA ASP A 284 -0.03 8.05 -14.08
C ASP A 284 -1.01 8.53 -13.04
N SER A 285 -0.61 8.58 -11.77
CA SER A 285 -1.54 8.94 -10.70
C SER A 285 -0.95 9.90 -9.67
N ASP A 286 -1.81 10.73 -9.12
CA ASP A 286 -1.56 11.63 -8.00
C ASP A 286 -2.56 11.35 -6.88
N ASN A 287 -2.08 11.21 -5.66
CA ASN A 287 -2.83 10.79 -4.49
C ASN A 287 -2.59 11.76 -3.35
N LEU A 288 -3.65 12.37 -2.84
CA LEU A 288 -3.63 13.16 -1.61
C LEU A 288 -4.40 12.43 -0.53
N ALA A 289 -3.78 12.24 0.63
CA ALA A 289 -4.34 11.43 1.68
C ALA A 289 -4.20 12.05 3.06
N ALA A 290 -5.23 11.86 3.87
CA ALA A 290 -5.24 12.22 5.30
C ALA A 290 -5.77 11.03 6.11
N ALA A 291 -5.07 10.67 7.19
CA ALA A 291 -5.48 9.58 8.07
C ALA A 291 -5.38 9.98 9.53
N MET A 292 -6.23 9.39 10.35
CA MET A 292 -6.19 9.47 11.80
C MET A 292 -6.03 8.07 12.38
N SER A 293 -5.21 7.94 13.42
CA SER A 293 -5.02 6.69 14.16
C SER A 293 -5.10 6.88 15.65
N ILE A 294 -5.57 5.86 16.35
CA ILE A 294 -5.70 5.78 17.80
C ILE A 294 -4.89 4.58 18.29
N LEU A 295 -4.14 4.76 19.38
CA LEU A 295 -3.36 3.75 20.09
C LEU A 295 -4.01 3.43 21.45
N TRP A 296 -4.20 2.13 21.78
CA TRP A 296 -4.65 1.64 23.10
C TRP A 296 -3.99 0.34 23.53
#